data_15cba6a666d498d32f248096ea36e7f1
#
_entry.id   15cba6a666d498d32f248096ea36e7f1
#
_cell.length_a   1.000
_cell.length_b   1.000
_cell.length_c   1.000
_cell.angle_alpha   90.00
_cell.angle_beta   90.00
_cell.angle_gamma   90.00
#
_symmetry.space_group_name_H-M   'P 1'
#
loop_
_entity.id
_entity.type
_entity.pdbx_description
1 polymer ?
#
loop_
_entity_poly.entity_id
_entity_poly.type
_entity_poly.pdbx_seq_one_letter_code
_entity_poly.pdbx_strand_id
1 'polypeptide(L)'
;FCNNPANDLPITVNDRATELELLYIDDLVEEMLDALEGKPHRCDYDGLTPVFHDSGRYCAAPVTHKVTLGEIADLLERFKAQPATLVLPEIPAGSFAKKLYSTYLSYLPKEKVIFDLKKNEDARGSFTELLKTESCGQFSVNVSKPGITKGQHWHNTKWEFFIVVSGHGLIQERRVGSGEVLEFEVTGDKPQAIHMLPGYTHNIINLSETENLVTLMWANEQFDPAHPDTFFEKV
;
A
#
# COMPACT_ATOMS: atom_id res chain seq x y z
N PHE A 1 -4.17 11.99 -20.61
CA PHE A 1 -3.17 11.11 -20.01
C PHE A 1 -3.84 9.95 -19.26
N CYS A 2 -4.60 10.14 -18.15
CA CYS A 2 -5.12 9.05 -17.31
C CYS A 2 -5.94 8.00 -18.08
N ASN A 3 -6.77 8.40 -19.04
CA ASN A 3 -7.57 7.49 -19.84
C ASN A 3 -6.72 6.48 -20.63
N ASN A 4 -5.59 6.91 -21.18
CA ASN A 4 -4.78 6.04 -22.04
C ASN A 4 -4.19 4.85 -21.27
N PRO A 5 -3.43 5.01 -20.15
CA PRO A 5 -2.91 3.88 -19.40
C PRO A 5 -4.01 3.00 -18.79
N ALA A 6 -5.12 3.61 -18.35
CA ALA A 6 -6.27 2.86 -17.84
C ALA A 6 -6.88 1.91 -18.88
N ASN A 7 -6.79 2.26 -20.16
CA ASN A 7 -7.32 1.48 -21.28
C ASN A 7 -6.23 0.82 -22.15
N ASP A 8 -5.01 0.64 -21.63
CA ASP A 8 -3.85 0.04 -22.32
C ASP A 8 -3.43 0.78 -23.60
N LEU A 9 -3.78 2.04 -23.70
CA LEU A 9 -3.34 2.90 -24.80
C LEU A 9 -2.00 3.59 -24.45
N PRO A 10 -1.15 3.85 -25.42
CA PRO A 10 0.15 4.48 -25.17
C PRO A 10 0.00 5.95 -24.76
N ILE A 11 0.92 6.42 -23.92
CA ILE A 11 1.14 7.83 -23.65
C ILE A 11 2.26 8.32 -24.57
N THR A 12 2.03 9.42 -25.27
CA THR A 12 3.07 10.11 -26.02
C THR A 12 3.47 11.36 -25.27
N VAL A 13 4.75 11.50 -24.94
CA VAL A 13 5.34 12.66 -24.28
C VAL A 13 6.45 13.19 -25.20
N ASN A 14 6.22 14.36 -25.83
CA ASN A 14 7.19 14.93 -26.75
C ASN A 14 8.41 15.53 -26.04
N ASP A 15 8.16 16.21 -24.92
CA ASP A 15 9.20 16.75 -24.05
C ASP A 15 8.83 16.48 -22.58
N ARG A 16 9.62 15.63 -21.95
CA ARG A 16 9.38 15.22 -20.54
C ARG A 16 9.62 16.35 -19.55
N ALA A 17 10.41 17.36 -19.91
CA ALA A 17 10.74 18.49 -19.03
C ALA A 17 9.67 19.60 -19.06
N THR A 18 8.71 19.54 -19.97
CA THR A 18 7.61 20.51 -20.03
C THR A 18 6.83 20.51 -18.71
N GLU A 19 6.86 21.65 -18.01
CA GLU A 19 6.12 21.87 -16.76
C GLU A 19 4.68 22.30 -17.04
N LEU A 20 3.74 21.74 -16.31
CA LEU A 20 2.33 22.13 -16.27
C LEU A 20 1.94 22.57 -14.86
N GLU A 21 1.07 23.56 -14.79
CA GLU A 21 0.37 23.91 -13.53
C GLU A 21 -1.06 23.35 -13.62
N LEU A 22 -1.36 22.40 -12.73
CA LEU A 22 -2.60 21.65 -12.74
C LEU A 22 -3.43 21.93 -11.48
N LEU A 23 -4.74 22.03 -11.69
CA LEU A 23 -5.74 22.19 -10.63
C LEU A 23 -6.59 20.92 -10.57
N TYR A 24 -6.77 20.38 -9.37
CA TYR A 24 -7.66 19.23 -9.14
C TYR A 24 -9.11 19.69 -9.05
N ILE A 25 -10.02 18.88 -9.58
CA ILE A 25 -11.43 19.26 -9.71
C ILE A 25 -12.11 19.57 -8.37
N ASP A 26 -11.80 18.79 -7.31
CA ASP A 26 -12.42 19.02 -6.00
C ASP A 26 -11.92 20.33 -5.38
N ASP A 27 -10.62 20.68 -5.54
CA ASP A 27 -10.10 21.97 -5.08
C ASP A 27 -10.77 23.14 -5.81
N LEU A 28 -11.10 22.97 -7.09
CA LEU A 28 -11.86 23.97 -7.84
C LEU A 28 -13.30 24.09 -7.33
N VAL A 29 -13.94 22.96 -7.06
CA VAL A 29 -15.33 22.93 -6.53
C VAL A 29 -15.39 23.59 -5.16
N GLU A 30 -14.45 23.31 -4.27
CA GLU A 30 -14.35 23.96 -2.96
C GLU A 30 -14.21 25.48 -3.11
N GLU A 31 -13.33 25.96 -4.00
CA GLU A 31 -13.18 27.39 -4.27
C GLU A 31 -14.46 28.05 -4.81
N MET A 32 -15.20 27.34 -5.67
CA MET A 32 -16.50 27.82 -6.16
C MET A 32 -17.53 27.92 -5.03
N LEU A 33 -17.55 26.95 -4.10
CA LEU A 33 -18.45 26.98 -2.96
C LEU A 33 -18.07 28.11 -1.99
N ASP A 34 -16.80 28.30 -1.72
CA ASP A 34 -16.32 29.41 -0.90
C ASP A 34 -16.67 30.77 -1.51
N ALA A 35 -16.58 30.89 -2.83
CA ALA A 35 -17.00 32.11 -3.52
C ALA A 35 -18.51 32.35 -3.40
N LEU A 36 -19.34 31.29 -3.46
CA LEU A 36 -20.79 31.39 -3.26
C LEU A 36 -21.15 31.80 -1.82
N GLU A 37 -20.35 31.37 -0.83
CA GLU A 37 -20.48 31.76 0.57
C GLU A 37 -19.91 33.16 0.88
N GLY A 38 -19.37 33.85 -0.11
CA GLY A 38 -18.79 35.18 0.05
C GLY A 38 -17.37 35.18 0.62
N LYS A 39 -16.65 34.05 0.52
CA LYS A 39 -15.28 33.87 1.02
C LYS A 39 -14.28 33.50 -0.11
N PRO A 40 -14.34 34.15 -1.30
CA PRO A 40 -13.46 33.79 -2.41
C PRO A 40 -12.01 34.15 -2.10
N HIS A 41 -11.07 33.34 -2.60
CA HIS A 41 -9.66 33.71 -2.64
C HIS A 41 -9.42 34.72 -3.75
N ARG A 42 -9.31 36.00 -3.37
CA ARG A 42 -9.13 37.10 -4.33
C ARG A 42 -7.67 37.34 -4.65
N CYS A 43 -7.40 37.74 -5.89
CA CYS A 43 -6.05 38.03 -6.34
C CYS A 43 -6.03 39.11 -7.42
N ASP A 44 -4.86 39.68 -7.66
CA ASP A 44 -4.46 40.28 -8.94
C ASP A 44 -3.38 39.41 -9.57
N TYR A 45 -3.05 39.64 -10.84
CA TYR A 45 -2.04 38.87 -11.55
C TYR A 45 -0.79 39.70 -11.82
N ASP A 46 0.38 39.14 -11.48
CA ASP A 46 1.69 39.59 -11.99
C ASP A 46 2.11 38.61 -13.11
N GLY A 47 1.95 39.04 -14.35
CA GLY A 47 2.04 38.13 -15.49
C GLY A 47 0.94 37.05 -15.44
N LEU A 48 1.33 35.79 -15.26
CA LEU A 48 0.43 34.64 -15.09
C LEU A 48 0.33 34.16 -13.63
N THR A 49 1.06 34.78 -12.71
CA THR A 49 1.09 34.37 -11.30
C THR A 49 0.04 35.12 -10.48
N PRO A 50 -0.88 34.42 -9.79
CA PRO A 50 -1.83 35.05 -8.90
C PRO A 50 -1.13 35.58 -7.64
N VAL A 51 -1.38 36.84 -7.31
CA VAL A 51 -0.95 37.49 -6.06
C VAL A 51 -2.20 37.68 -5.20
N PHE A 52 -2.35 36.86 -4.18
CA PHE A 52 -3.54 36.83 -3.35
C PHE A 52 -3.60 37.97 -2.37
N HIS A 53 -4.74 38.69 -2.33
CA HIS A 53 -5.09 39.71 -1.34
C HIS A 53 -6.59 40.05 -1.40
N ASP A 54 -7.17 40.48 -0.29
CA ASP A 54 -8.62 40.64 -0.11
C ASP A 54 -9.31 41.59 -1.10
N SER A 55 -8.59 42.59 -1.61
CA SER A 55 -9.08 43.58 -2.56
C SER A 55 -8.83 43.19 -4.04
N GLY A 56 -8.36 42.00 -4.30
CA GLY A 56 -8.06 41.52 -5.64
C GLY A 56 -9.28 41.52 -6.55
N ARG A 57 -9.06 41.79 -7.86
CA ARG A 57 -10.12 41.89 -8.87
C ARG A 57 -10.62 40.54 -9.34
N TYR A 58 -9.78 39.50 -9.20
CA TYR A 58 -10.05 38.16 -9.68
C TYR A 58 -10.19 37.18 -8.51
N CYS A 59 -10.76 36.01 -8.78
CA CYS A 59 -10.73 34.88 -7.88
C CYS A 59 -9.85 33.78 -8.54
N ALA A 60 -9.03 33.13 -7.73
CA ALA A 60 -8.21 32.02 -8.20
C ALA A 60 -8.15 30.91 -7.14
N ALA A 61 -8.11 29.66 -7.58
CA ALA A 61 -7.89 28.54 -6.67
C ALA A 61 -6.45 28.58 -6.13
N PRO A 62 -6.25 28.60 -4.79
CA PRO A 62 -4.93 28.74 -4.20
C PRO A 62 -4.12 27.46 -4.24
N VAL A 63 -4.76 26.31 -4.47
CA VAL A 63 -4.11 24.97 -4.47
C VAL A 63 -3.92 24.51 -5.91
N THR A 64 -2.69 24.65 -6.42
CA THR A 64 -2.27 24.12 -7.73
C THR A 64 -1.04 23.23 -7.56
N HIS A 65 -0.75 22.43 -8.57
CA HIS A 65 0.40 21.53 -8.60
C HIS A 65 1.23 21.78 -9.85
N LYS A 66 2.50 22.19 -9.66
CA LYS A 66 3.49 22.31 -10.72
C LYS A 66 4.19 20.98 -10.88
N VAL A 67 4.07 20.38 -12.06
CA VAL A 67 4.57 19.04 -12.37
C VAL A 67 5.02 18.97 -13.81
N THR A 68 6.00 18.14 -14.11
CA THR A 68 6.43 17.89 -15.49
C THR A 68 5.60 16.80 -16.16
N LEU A 69 5.55 16.82 -17.48
CA LEU A 69 4.93 15.73 -18.26
C LEU A 69 5.59 14.37 -17.98
N GLY A 70 6.91 14.38 -17.71
CA GLY A 70 7.65 13.18 -17.33
C GLY A 70 7.16 12.58 -16.02
N GLU A 71 7.02 13.39 -14.97
CA GLU A 71 6.50 12.95 -13.65
C GLU A 71 5.09 12.38 -13.77
N ILE A 72 4.22 13.03 -14.54
CA ILE A 72 2.86 12.51 -14.77
C ILE A 72 2.91 11.14 -15.45
N ALA A 73 3.73 10.98 -16.50
CA ALA A 73 3.85 9.72 -17.22
C ALA A 73 4.38 8.59 -16.31
N ASP A 74 5.45 8.87 -15.53
CA ASP A 74 6.05 7.89 -14.63
C ASP A 74 5.07 7.45 -13.52
N LEU A 75 4.31 8.37 -12.94
CA LEU A 75 3.27 8.03 -11.96
C LEU A 75 2.20 7.15 -12.58
N LEU A 76 1.71 7.48 -13.78
CA LEU A 76 0.67 6.69 -14.45
C LEU A 76 1.14 5.29 -14.85
N GLU A 77 2.39 5.12 -15.28
CA GLU A 77 2.97 3.79 -15.52
C GLU A 77 3.07 2.97 -14.23
N ARG A 78 3.46 3.58 -13.12
CA ARG A 78 3.48 2.92 -11.80
C ARG A 78 2.08 2.51 -11.34
N PHE A 79 1.08 3.38 -11.53
CA PHE A 79 -0.31 3.06 -11.21
C PHE A 79 -0.82 1.88 -12.04
N LYS A 80 -0.51 1.87 -13.34
CA LYS A 80 -0.86 0.79 -14.25
C LYS A 80 -0.20 -0.55 -13.86
N ALA A 81 1.02 -0.51 -13.35
CA ALA A 81 1.77 -1.69 -12.95
C ALA A 81 1.30 -2.30 -11.61
N GLN A 82 0.57 -1.55 -10.79
CA GLN A 82 0.18 -1.94 -9.44
C GLN A 82 -0.50 -3.32 -9.34
N PRO A 83 -1.45 -3.72 -10.20
CA PRO A 83 -2.07 -5.04 -10.11
C PRO A 83 -1.07 -6.20 -10.32
N ALA A 84 -0.02 -6.00 -11.10
CA ALA A 84 1.00 -7.01 -11.36
C ALA A 84 2.10 -7.03 -10.28
N THR A 85 2.48 -5.87 -9.76
CA THR A 85 3.55 -5.73 -8.77
C THR A 85 3.05 -5.82 -7.34
N LEU A 86 1.75 -5.56 -7.12
CA LEU A 86 1.09 -5.35 -5.83
C LEU A 86 1.63 -4.14 -5.05
N VAL A 87 2.51 -3.33 -5.64
CA VAL A 87 3.11 -2.16 -4.99
C VAL A 87 2.15 -0.98 -5.08
N LEU A 88 1.63 -0.56 -3.93
CA LEU A 88 0.84 0.66 -3.83
C LEU A 88 1.73 1.88 -4.04
N PRO A 89 1.27 2.86 -4.83
CA PRO A 89 2.01 4.10 -5.00
C PRO A 89 2.05 4.90 -3.69
N GLU A 90 3.10 5.68 -3.49
CA GLU A 90 3.12 6.68 -2.41
C GLU A 90 2.18 7.84 -2.77
N ILE A 91 1.08 7.94 -2.02
CA ILE A 91 0.00 8.90 -2.24
C ILE A 91 -0.31 9.69 -0.96
N PRO A 92 0.62 10.51 -0.43
CA PRO A 92 0.39 11.30 0.77
C PRO A 92 -0.86 12.19 0.65
N ALA A 93 -1.50 12.46 1.76
CA ALA A 93 -2.67 13.33 1.80
C ALA A 93 -2.38 14.70 1.15
N GLY A 94 -3.26 15.18 0.28
CA GLY A 94 -3.10 16.46 -0.44
C GLY A 94 -2.08 16.45 -1.57
N SER A 95 -1.32 15.37 -1.77
CA SER A 95 -0.29 15.32 -2.83
C SER A 95 -0.90 15.24 -4.23
N PHE A 96 -0.12 15.74 -5.22
CA PHE A 96 -0.46 15.56 -6.63
C PHE A 96 -0.64 14.09 -7.01
N ALA A 97 0.25 13.21 -6.51
CA ALA A 97 0.19 11.78 -6.80
C ALA A 97 -1.14 11.16 -6.33
N LYS A 98 -1.66 11.54 -5.15
CA LYS A 98 -2.97 11.07 -4.67
C LYS A 98 -4.12 11.53 -5.56
N LYS A 99 -4.13 12.81 -5.96
CA LYS A 99 -5.15 13.40 -6.83
C LYS A 99 -5.10 12.76 -8.24
N LEU A 100 -3.89 12.57 -8.77
CA LEU A 100 -3.69 11.89 -10.05
C LEU A 100 -4.14 10.42 -10.00
N TYR A 101 -3.84 9.71 -8.89
CA TYR A 101 -4.27 8.32 -8.71
C TYR A 101 -5.80 8.21 -8.67
N SER A 102 -6.48 9.07 -7.90
CA SER A 102 -7.94 9.12 -7.88
C SER A 102 -8.52 9.36 -9.28
N THR A 103 -7.93 10.28 -10.04
CA THR A 103 -8.31 10.54 -11.43
C THR A 103 -8.05 9.32 -12.32
N TYR A 104 -6.90 8.65 -12.20
CA TYR A 104 -6.59 7.43 -12.94
C TYR A 104 -7.61 6.32 -12.66
N LEU A 105 -7.95 6.07 -11.40
CA LEU A 105 -8.93 5.05 -11.01
C LEU A 105 -10.33 5.32 -11.61
N SER A 106 -10.71 6.59 -11.77
CA SER A 106 -12.01 6.96 -12.37
C SER A 106 -12.11 6.61 -13.86
N TYR A 107 -10.98 6.36 -14.53
CA TYR A 107 -10.92 5.94 -15.92
C TYR A 107 -10.77 4.43 -16.11
N LEU A 108 -10.63 3.66 -15.03
CA LEU A 108 -10.50 2.20 -15.15
C LEU A 108 -11.78 1.59 -15.71
N PRO A 109 -11.71 0.77 -16.77
CA PRO A 109 -12.84 0.00 -17.22
C PRO A 109 -13.20 -1.07 -16.18
N LYS A 110 -14.47 -1.47 -16.14
CA LYS A 110 -15.04 -2.36 -15.12
C LYS A 110 -14.23 -3.66 -14.92
N GLU A 111 -13.74 -4.23 -15.98
CA GLU A 111 -12.96 -5.48 -16.01
C GLU A 111 -11.56 -5.33 -15.41
N LYS A 112 -11.06 -4.12 -15.25
CA LYS A 112 -9.76 -3.84 -14.62
C LYS A 112 -9.86 -3.38 -13.15
N VAL A 113 -11.07 -3.22 -12.64
CA VAL A 113 -11.30 -2.92 -11.21
C VAL A 113 -11.01 -4.15 -10.34
N ILE A 114 -11.15 -5.35 -10.90
CA ILE A 114 -10.83 -6.63 -10.26
C ILE A 114 -9.60 -7.25 -10.92
N PHE A 115 -8.72 -7.80 -10.09
CA PHE A 115 -7.57 -8.57 -10.56
C PHE A 115 -7.27 -9.71 -9.59
N ASP A 116 -6.71 -10.80 -10.13
CA ASP A 116 -6.41 -12.00 -9.37
C ASP A 116 -5.11 -11.85 -8.58
N LEU A 117 -5.10 -12.33 -7.34
CA LEU A 117 -3.91 -12.46 -6.52
C LEU A 117 -3.31 -13.87 -6.70
N LYS A 118 -1.99 -13.95 -6.81
CA LYS A 118 -1.29 -15.23 -6.92
C LYS A 118 -1.34 -15.97 -5.59
N LYS A 119 -2.12 -17.05 -5.54
CA LYS A 119 -2.17 -17.98 -4.40
C LYS A 119 -1.08 -19.04 -4.55
N ASN A 120 -0.10 -19.04 -3.67
CA ASN A 120 0.90 -20.11 -3.58
C ASN A 120 0.37 -21.20 -2.62
N GLU A 121 0.14 -22.41 -3.11
CA GLU A 121 -0.49 -23.50 -2.34
C GLU A 121 0.39 -24.74 -2.31
N ASP A 122 0.47 -25.39 -1.14
CA ASP A 122 1.14 -26.67 -0.92
C ASP A 122 0.33 -27.58 0.04
N ALA A 123 0.91 -28.71 0.45
CA ALA A 123 0.26 -29.64 1.38
C ALA A 123 -0.11 -29.02 2.74
N ARG A 124 0.60 -27.97 3.17
CA ARG A 124 0.44 -27.30 4.46
C ARG A 124 -0.65 -26.23 4.44
N GLY A 125 -1.08 -25.77 3.26
CA GLY A 125 -2.05 -24.69 3.10
C GLY A 125 -1.64 -23.72 1.99
N SER A 126 -1.87 -22.41 2.19
CA SER A 126 -1.55 -21.43 1.17
C SER A 126 -0.94 -20.15 1.74
N PHE A 127 -0.25 -19.42 0.86
CA PHE A 127 0.29 -18.08 1.12
C PHE A 127 -0.03 -17.19 -0.07
N THR A 128 -0.55 -15.99 0.22
CA THR A 128 -0.92 -15.02 -0.80
C THR A 128 -0.43 -13.63 -0.39
N GLU A 129 0.37 -13.01 -1.22
CA GLU A 129 0.71 -11.59 -1.07
C GLU A 129 -0.52 -10.76 -1.44
N LEU A 130 -0.87 -9.77 -0.61
CA LEU A 130 -2.05 -8.94 -0.80
C LEU A 130 -1.69 -7.56 -1.37
N LEU A 131 -0.69 -6.93 -0.76
CA LEU A 131 -0.18 -5.63 -1.20
C LEU A 131 1.25 -5.42 -0.68
N LYS A 132 1.96 -4.52 -1.35
CA LYS A 132 3.29 -4.04 -1.00
C LYS A 132 3.30 -2.51 -1.02
N THR A 133 4.24 -1.92 -0.30
CA THR A 133 4.52 -0.49 -0.38
C THR A 133 6.02 -0.28 -0.59
N GLU A 134 6.41 0.83 -1.16
CA GLU A 134 7.84 1.11 -1.37
C GLU A 134 8.58 1.36 -0.05
N SER A 135 7.92 2.01 0.91
CA SER A 135 8.52 2.46 2.17
C SER A 135 8.21 1.61 3.39
N CYS A 136 7.14 0.79 3.36
CA CYS A 136 6.61 0.12 4.55
C CYS A 136 6.36 -1.38 4.38
N GLY A 137 7.01 -2.03 3.40
CA GLY A 137 7.04 -3.49 3.32
C GLY A 137 5.85 -4.15 2.64
N GLN A 138 5.37 -5.27 3.21
CA GLN A 138 4.48 -6.21 2.55
C GLN A 138 3.39 -6.71 3.49
N PHE A 139 2.18 -6.85 2.96
CA PHE A 139 1.03 -7.45 3.63
C PHE A 139 0.60 -8.74 2.93
N SER A 140 0.36 -9.79 3.70
CA SER A 140 0.09 -11.14 3.17
C SER A 140 -0.98 -11.85 4.01
N VAL A 141 -1.59 -12.88 3.43
CA VAL A 141 -2.42 -13.84 4.16
C VAL A 141 -1.84 -15.24 4.06
N ASN A 142 -1.77 -15.90 5.21
CA ASN A 142 -1.36 -17.29 5.33
C ASN A 142 -2.55 -18.12 5.82
N VAL A 143 -2.81 -19.23 5.13
CA VAL A 143 -3.80 -20.24 5.55
C VAL A 143 -3.05 -21.52 5.88
N SER A 144 -3.14 -21.98 7.14
CA SER A 144 -2.56 -23.24 7.61
C SER A 144 -3.65 -24.28 7.79
N LYS A 145 -3.48 -25.45 7.20
CA LYS A 145 -4.38 -26.60 7.41
C LYS A 145 -4.34 -27.10 8.86
N PRO A 146 -5.30 -27.92 9.28
CA PRO A 146 -5.34 -28.53 10.63
C PRO A 146 -4.01 -29.17 11.04
N GLY A 147 -3.55 -28.92 12.26
CA GLY A 147 -2.34 -29.47 12.86
C GLY A 147 -1.01 -29.01 12.24
N ILE A 148 -1.03 -28.10 11.27
CA ILE A 148 0.18 -27.67 10.56
C ILE A 148 0.94 -26.60 11.35
N THR A 149 2.26 -26.79 11.41
CA THR A 149 3.23 -25.77 11.86
C THR A 149 3.91 -25.12 10.67
N LYS A 150 3.94 -23.80 10.63
CA LYS A 150 4.71 -22.98 9.65
C LYS A 150 5.66 -22.05 10.38
N GLY A 151 6.64 -21.48 9.64
CA GLY A 151 7.71 -20.68 10.21
C GLY A 151 8.95 -21.53 10.44
N GLN A 152 9.45 -21.64 11.68
CA GLN A 152 10.71 -22.28 12.05
C GLN A 152 11.91 -21.53 11.45
N HIS A 153 11.89 -20.21 11.56
CA HIS A 153 12.97 -19.36 11.09
C HIS A 153 13.04 -18.08 11.90
N TRP A 154 14.13 -17.36 11.75
CA TRP A 154 14.32 -16.04 12.32
C TRP A 154 14.81 -15.05 11.26
N HIS A 155 14.72 -13.77 11.58
CA HIS A 155 15.15 -12.65 10.76
C HIS A 155 16.19 -11.82 11.52
N ASN A 156 17.09 -11.17 10.78
CA ASN A 156 18.09 -10.29 11.36
C ASN A 156 17.57 -8.85 11.49
N THR A 157 17.04 -8.29 10.42
CA THR A 157 16.52 -6.90 10.35
C THR A 157 15.03 -6.83 10.14
N LYS A 158 14.47 -7.84 9.47
CA LYS A 158 13.04 -7.94 9.23
C LYS A 158 12.30 -8.23 10.53
N TRP A 159 11.21 -7.53 10.76
CA TRP A 159 10.25 -7.83 11.81
C TRP A 159 8.84 -7.85 11.23
N GLU A 160 7.98 -8.61 11.86
CA GLU A 160 6.66 -8.91 11.33
C GLU A 160 5.58 -8.77 12.40
N PHE A 161 4.33 -8.55 11.95
CA PHE A 161 3.13 -8.76 12.76
C PHE A 161 2.38 -9.97 12.26
N PHE A 162 1.96 -10.84 13.17
CA PHE A 162 1.00 -11.88 12.89
C PHE A 162 -0.32 -11.58 13.59
N ILE A 163 -1.42 -11.64 12.84
CA ILE A 163 -2.77 -11.38 13.33
C ILE A 163 -3.65 -12.54 12.88
N VAL A 164 -4.04 -13.40 13.82
CA VAL A 164 -5.00 -14.48 13.53
C VAL A 164 -6.40 -13.88 13.42
N VAL A 165 -7.08 -14.13 12.31
CA VAL A 165 -8.42 -13.60 11.99
C VAL A 165 -9.48 -14.69 11.87
N SER A 166 -9.07 -15.99 11.82
CA SER A 166 -9.98 -17.14 11.87
C SER A 166 -9.21 -18.37 12.33
N GLY A 167 -9.89 -19.23 13.10
CA GLY A 167 -9.31 -20.44 13.67
C GLY A 167 -8.62 -20.22 15.01
N HIS A 168 -7.90 -21.25 15.48
CA HIS A 168 -7.24 -21.31 16.78
C HIS A 168 -5.79 -21.75 16.60
N GLY A 169 -4.84 -20.97 17.08
CA GLY A 169 -3.43 -21.20 16.87
C GLY A 169 -2.55 -20.90 18.08
N LEU A 170 -1.31 -21.36 18.01
CA LEU A 170 -0.24 -21.05 18.95
C LEU A 170 0.91 -20.44 18.17
N ILE A 171 1.36 -19.26 18.57
CA ILE A 171 2.59 -18.63 18.11
C ILE A 171 3.66 -18.85 19.17
N GLN A 172 4.82 -19.32 18.74
CA GLN A 172 5.98 -19.52 19.61
C GLN A 172 7.14 -18.69 19.10
N GLU A 173 7.86 -18.07 20.02
CA GLU A 173 9.09 -17.31 19.76
C GLU A 173 10.20 -17.71 20.73
N ARG A 174 11.41 -17.91 20.25
CA ARG A 174 12.58 -18.20 21.06
C ARG A 174 13.75 -17.35 20.56
N ARG A 175 14.40 -16.64 21.47
CA ARG A 175 15.61 -15.91 21.12
C ARG A 175 16.69 -16.87 20.63
N VAL A 176 17.33 -16.57 19.51
CA VAL A 176 18.45 -17.37 18.99
C VAL A 176 19.55 -17.51 20.05
N GLY A 177 19.97 -18.74 20.30
CA GLY A 177 20.96 -19.04 21.35
C GLY A 177 20.40 -19.11 22.78
N SER A 178 19.07 -18.97 22.99
CA SER A 178 18.38 -19.16 24.27
C SER A 178 17.55 -20.44 24.27
N GLY A 179 17.21 -20.97 25.46
CA GLY A 179 16.30 -22.10 25.63
C GLY A 179 14.88 -21.69 26.05
N GLU A 180 14.64 -20.42 26.34
CA GLU A 180 13.33 -19.92 26.78
C GLU A 180 12.42 -19.68 25.54
N VAL A 181 11.21 -20.26 25.59
CA VAL A 181 10.21 -20.11 24.56
C VAL A 181 9.06 -19.24 25.11
N LEU A 182 8.73 -18.20 24.35
CA LEU A 182 7.51 -17.40 24.58
C LEU A 182 6.37 -18.02 23.78
N GLU A 183 5.21 -18.17 24.39
CA GLU A 183 4.03 -18.78 23.78
C GLU A 183 2.83 -17.86 23.84
N PHE A 184 2.16 -17.69 22.69
CA PHE A 184 0.98 -16.85 22.54
C PHE A 184 -0.13 -17.66 21.89
N GLU A 185 -1.14 -18.06 22.69
CA GLU A 185 -2.33 -18.68 22.16
C GLU A 185 -3.25 -17.61 21.58
N VAL A 186 -3.69 -17.79 20.35
CA VAL A 186 -4.40 -16.77 19.54
C VAL A 186 -5.61 -17.36 18.85
N THR A 187 -6.68 -16.58 18.75
CA THR A 187 -7.93 -16.99 18.09
C THR A 187 -8.47 -15.87 17.19
N GLY A 188 -9.26 -16.26 16.18
CA GLY A 188 -9.99 -15.31 15.34
C GLY A 188 -11.11 -14.55 16.08
N ASP A 189 -11.62 -15.11 17.19
CA ASP A 189 -12.67 -14.47 18.00
C ASP A 189 -12.15 -13.26 18.78
N LYS A 190 -10.84 -13.23 19.05
CA LYS A 190 -10.15 -12.12 19.71
C LYS A 190 -8.88 -11.76 18.93
N PRO A 191 -8.98 -11.01 17.83
CA PRO A 191 -7.80 -10.63 17.05
C PRO A 191 -6.78 -9.87 17.90
N GLN A 192 -5.55 -10.37 17.91
CA GLN A 192 -4.41 -9.78 18.59
C GLN A 192 -3.23 -9.72 17.62
N ALA A 193 -2.48 -8.63 17.64
CA ALA A 193 -1.25 -8.51 16.88
C ALA A 193 -0.07 -8.99 17.74
N ILE A 194 0.66 -9.97 17.23
CA ILE A 194 1.89 -10.47 17.85
C ILE A 194 3.07 -10.00 17.01
N HIS A 195 4.04 -9.35 17.64
CA HIS A 195 5.30 -9.00 17.02
C HIS A 195 6.20 -10.22 16.87
N MET A 196 6.66 -10.50 15.65
CA MET A 196 7.78 -11.42 15.43
C MET A 196 9.07 -10.62 15.53
N LEU A 197 9.85 -10.88 16.57
CA LEU A 197 11.00 -10.06 16.92
C LEU A 197 12.25 -10.41 16.11
N PRO A 198 13.05 -9.44 15.63
CA PRO A 198 14.33 -9.71 15.03
C PRO A 198 15.25 -10.50 16.00
N GLY A 199 15.94 -11.51 15.47
CA GLY A 199 16.79 -12.40 16.27
C GLY A 199 16.04 -13.42 17.12
N TYR A 200 14.72 -13.57 16.92
CA TYR A 200 13.91 -14.63 17.50
C TYR A 200 13.45 -15.59 16.40
N THR A 201 13.75 -16.89 16.59
CA THR A 201 13.10 -17.92 15.78
C THR A 201 11.65 -18.03 16.20
N HIS A 202 10.77 -18.13 15.23
CA HIS A 202 9.33 -18.16 15.46
C HIS A 202 8.63 -19.20 14.59
N ASN A 203 7.47 -19.62 15.06
CA ASN A 203 6.54 -20.45 14.33
C ASN A 203 5.09 -20.09 14.64
N ILE A 204 4.19 -20.62 13.83
CA ILE A 204 2.75 -20.60 14.09
C ILE A 204 2.19 -22.01 13.87
N ILE A 205 1.43 -22.49 14.84
CA ILE A 205 0.85 -23.83 14.86
C ILE A 205 -0.67 -23.69 14.78
N ASN A 206 -1.30 -24.40 13.85
CA ASN A 206 -2.75 -24.54 13.87
C ASN A 206 -3.12 -25.62 14.89
N LEU A 207 -3.79 -25.24 15.96
CA LEU A 207 -4.21 -26.16 17.05
C LEU A 207 -5.50 -26.91 16.75
N SER A 208 -6.25 -26.51 15.71
CA SER A 208 -7.47 -27.23 15.30
C SER A 208 -7.14 -28.51 14.55
N GLU A 209 -7.94 -29.54 14.76
CA GLU A 209 -7.88 -30.81 14.01
C GLU A 209 -8.76 -30.76 12.74
N THR A 210 -9.65 -29.78 12.61
CA THR A 210 -10.67 -29.76 11.58
C THR A 210 -10.72 -28.45 10.79
N GLU A 211 -10.29 -27.33 11.38
CA GLU A 211 -10.44 -26.00 10.78
C GLU A 211 -9.10 -25.41 10.35
N ASN A 212 -9.14 -24.60 9.32
CA ASN A 212 -7.98 -23.82 8.90
C ASN A 212 -7.71 -22.66 9.85
N LEU A 213 -6.43 -22.36 10.04
CA LEU A 213 -5.97 -21.14 10.69
C LEU A 213 -5.65 -20.09 9.64
N VAL A 214 -6.29 -18.91 9.73
CA VAL A 214 -6.07 -17.78 8.83
C VAL A 214 -5.34 -16.67 9.56
N THR A 215 -4.15 -16.35 9.09
CA THR A 215 -3.27 -15.36 9.67
C THR A 215 -2.97 -14.26 8.65
N LEU A 216 -3.25 -13.02 9.02
CA LEU A 216 -2.72 -11.85 8.33
C LEU A 216 -1.29 -11.59 8.82
N MET A 217 -0.41 -11.26 7.89
CA MET A 217 1.01 -11.06 8.16
C MET A 217 1.45 -9.74 7.51
N TRP A 218 2.06 -8.88 8.29
CA TRP A 218 2.72 -7.68 7.77
C TRP A 218 4.21 -7.75 8.10
N ALA A 219 5.06 -7.44 7.12
CA ALA A 219 6.50 -7.33 7.28
C ALA A 219 6.95 -5.90 6.94
N ASN A 220 7.90 -5.35 7.70
CA ASN A 220 8.43 -4.00 7.51
C ASN A 220 9.17 -3.80 6.18
N GLU A 221 9.55 -4.87 5.51
CA GLU A 221 10.24 -4.86 4.22
C GLU A 221 9.66 -5.92 3.28
N GLN A 222 9.80 -5.70 1.97
CA GLN A 222 9.38 -6.66 0.97
C GLN A 222 10.34 -7.86 0.96
N PHE A 223 9.82 -9.04 0.61
CA PHE A 223 10.66 -10.21 0.41
C PHE A 223 11.53 -10.01 -0.83
N ASP A 224 12.85 -10.07 -0.65
CA ASP A 224 13.85 -10.10 -1.72
C ASP A 224 14.47 -11.49 -1.80
N PRO A 225 14.24 -12.27 -2.87
CA PRO A 225 14.83 -13.59 -3.01
C PRO A 225 16.35 -13.59 -3.16
N ALA A 226 16.97 -12.46 -3.53
CA ALA A 226 18.43 -12.31 -3.58
C ALA A 226 19.04 -12.08 -2.19
N HIS A 227 18.26 -11.48 -1.27
CA HIS A 227 18.67 -11.16 0.11
C HIS A 227 17.54 -11.50 1.08
N PRO A 228 17.21 -12.78 1.29
CA PRO A 228 15.94 -13.19 1.92
C PRO A 228 15.83 -12.85 3.40
N ASP A 229 16.92 -12.48 4.10
CA ASP A 229 16.96 -12.26 5.56
C ASP A 229 16.11 -13.26 6.35
N THR A 230 16.20 -14.55 5.97
CA THR A 230 15.41 -15.62 6.56
C THR A 230 16.32 -16.82 6.82
N PHE A 231 16.46 -17.18 8.09
CA PHE A 231 17.39 -18.21 8.55
C PHE A 231 16.61 -19.32 9.26
N PHE A 232 16.70 -20.54 8.74
CA PHE A 232 15.99 -21.68 9.31
C PHE A 232 16.58 -22.05 10.68
N GLU A 233 15.71 -22.07 11.69
CA GLU A 233 15.99 -22.59 13.02
C GLU A 233 14.67 -22.95 13.72
N LYS A 234 14.59 -24.13 14.34
CA LYS A 234 13.39 -24.53 15.09
C LYS A 234 13.28 -23.73 16.39
N VAL A 235 12.06 -23.44 16.78
CA VAL A 235 11.73 -22.98 18.12
C VAL A 235 11.97 -24.09 19.13
#